data_aa4b81327c3620dead54e3f48a1debe3
#
_entry.id   aa4b81327c3620dead54e3f48a1debe3
#
_cell.length_a   1.000
_cell.length_b   1.000
_cell.length_c   1.000
_cell.angle_alpha   90.00
_cell.angle_beta   90.00
_cell.angle_gamma   90.00
#
_symmetry.space_group_name_H-M   'P 1'
#
loop_
_entity.id
_entity.type
_entity.pdbx_description
1 polymer ?
#
loop_
_entity_poly.entity_id
_entity_poly.type
_entity_poly.pdbx_seq_one_letter_code
_entity_poly.pdbx_strand_id
1 'polypeptide(L)'
;MAAEGALIPLCPSEALLDGGKGVRFSVLFRGERAPAFAIRHGGQVFAYMNRCAHVAMELDWQPGEFFEPDAELLICATHGALYDPATGACRGGACAGHGGLRPIALFESEQRVWWLPDAQTQPLSDRSPPVAD
;
A
#
# COMPACT_ATOMS: atom_id res chain seq x y z
N MET A 1 7.07 11.42 20.50
CA MET A 1 6.85 10.95 20.73
C MET A 1 5.74 10.48 20.55
N ALA A 2 5.10 10.98 20.89
CA ALA A 2 3.82 10.51 20.82
C ALA A 2 3.34 10.20 19.46
N ALA A 3 3.79 10.85 18.47
CA ALA A 3 3.34 10.55 17.15
C ALA A 3 3.71 9.16 16.70
N GLU A 4 4.78 8.63 17.26
CA GLU A 4 5.11 7.30 16.93
C GLU A 4 4.20 6.41 17.61
N GLY A 5 3.66 5.45 17.11
CA GLY A 5 2.74 4.57 17.72
C GLY A 5 1.29 5.02 17.65
N ALA A 6 1.06 6.23 17.19
CA ALA A 6 -0.31 6.69 17.00
C ALA A 6 -0.85 6.11 15.73
N LEU A 7 -1.94 5.35 15.81
CA LEU A 7 -2.56 4.78 14.62
C LEU A 7 -3.30 5.85 13.85
N ILE A 8 -3.18 5.81 12.54
CA ILE A 8 -3.82 6.77 11.65
C ILE A 8 -4.99 6.07 10.97
N PRO A 9 -6.21 6.61 11.05
CA PRO A 9 -7.34 5.98 10.39
C PRO A 9 -7.14 5.97 8.88
N LEU A 10 -7.43 4.83 8.25
CA LEU A 10 -7.27 4.72 6.82
C LEU A 10 -8.61 4.57 6.12
N CYS A 11 -9.37 3.57 6.49
CA CYS A 11 -10.64 3.30 5.82
C CYS A 11 -11.47 2.32 6.64
N PRO A 12 -12.77 2.21 6.36
CA PRO A 12 -13.56 1.15 6.96
C PRO A 12 -13.07 -0.20 6.46
N SER A 13 -13.22 -1.24 7.28
CA SER A 13 -12.81 -2.58 6.87
C SER A 13 -13.49 -3.02 5.58
N GLU A 14 -14.75 -2.65 5.42
CA GLU A 14 -15.51 -3.08 4.26
C GLU A 14 -15.03 -2.45 2.95
N ALA A 15 -14.20 -1.41 3.02
CA ALA A 15 -13.65 -0.81 1.83
C ALA A 15 -12.61 -1.70 1.16
N LEU A 16 -12.09 -2.69 1.88
CA LEU A 16 -11.07 -3.59 1.34
C LEU A 16 -11.64 -4.99 1.23
N LEU A 17 -11.98 -5.37 0.00
CA LEU A 17 -12.47 -6.72 -0.28
C LEU A 17 -11.30 -7.62 -0.63
N ASP A 18 -11.42 -8.89 -0.23
CA ASP A 18 -10.34 -9.85 -0.47
C ASP A 18 -10.10 -9.98 -1.97
N GLY A 19 -8.86 -9.68 -2.39
CA GLY A 19 -8.51 -9.72 -3.80
C GLY A 19 -9.15 -8.64 -4.64
N GLY A 20 -9.81 -7.69 -4.00
CA GLY A 20 -10.52 -6.63 -4.72
C GLY A 20 -9.72 -5.36 -4.83
N LYS A 21 -10.41 -4.27 -5.10
CA LYS A 21 -9.75 -2.98 -5.26
C LYS A 21 -9.07 -2.54 -3.98
N GLY A 22 -7.91 -1.92 -4.13
CA GLY A 22 -7.21 -1.35 -3.00
C GLY A 22 -7.64 0.08 -2.75
N VAL A 23 -7.24 0.58 -1.58
CA VAL A 23 -7.46 1.96 -1.19
C VAL A 23 -6.13 2.69 -1.30
N ARG A 24 -6.11 3.78 -2.05
CA ARG A 24 -4.90 4.60 -2.22
C ARG A 24 -4.87 5.67 -1.15
N PHE A 25 -3.68 5.96 -0.65
CA PHE A 25 -3.52 7.05 0.30
C PHE A 25 -2.12 7.62 0.15
N SER A 26 -1.88 8.75 0.79
CA SER A 26 -0.60 9.45 0.69
C SER A 26 0.06 9.50 2.05
N VAL A 27 1.38 9.41 2.04
CA VAL A 27 2.18 9.50 3.25
C VAL A 27 3.36 10.41 2.98
N LEU A 28 4.07 10.80 4.04
CA LEU A 28 5.37 11.44 3.89
C LEU A 28 6.42 10.35 4.07
N PHE A 29 7.17 10.10 3.02
CA PHE A 29 8.23 9.12 3.08
C PHE A 29 9.55 9.87 3.03
N ARG A 30 10.28 9.81 4.14
CA ARG A 30 11.53 10.55 4.29
C ARG A 30 11.33 12.02 3.95
N GLY A 31 10.22 12.57 4.44
CA GLY A 31 9.94 13.98 4.27
C GLY A 31 9.30 14.39 2.97
N GLU A 32 9.06 13.45 2.05
CA GLU A 32 8.45 13.76 0.78
C GLU A 32 7.14 13.03 0.62
N ARG A 33 6.16 13.71 0.05
CA ARG A 33 4.87 13.10 -0.18
C ARG A 33 5.00 11.96 -1.18
N ALA A 34 4.42 10.81 -0.85
CA ALA A 34 4.53 9.64 -1.68
C ALA A 34 3.23 8.85 -1.64
N PRO A 35 2.89 8.17 -2.73
CA PRO A 35 1.66 7.37 -2.77
C PRO A 35 1.85 6.02 -2.08
N ALA A 36 0.77 5.53 -1.50
CA ALA A 36 0.73 4.22 -0.86
C ALA A 36 -0.61 3.59 -1.17
N PHE A 37 -0.74 2.31 -0.85
CA PHE A 37 -2.01 1.63 -1.04
C PHE A 37 -2.16 0.51 -0.03
N ALA A 38 -3.42 0.12 0.19
CA ALA A 38 -3.76 -0.99 1.06
C ALA A 38 -4.65 -1.94 0.30
N ILE A 39 -4.50 -3.23 0.56
CA ILE A 39 -5.32 -4.28 -0.05
C ILE A 39 -5.65 -5.32 0.99
N ARG A 40 -6.59 -6.22 0.65
CA ARG A 40 -6.89 -7.38 1.49
C ARG A 40 -6.63 -8.65 0.69
N HIS A 41 -6.00 -9.61 1.33
CA HIS A 41 -5.71 -10.88 0.69
C HIS A 41 -5.70 -11.96 1.76
N GLY A 42 -6.43 -13.04 1.52
CA GLY A 42 -6.50 -14.12 2.49
C GLY A 42 -7.13 -13.71 3.80
N GLY A 43 -8.02 -12.75 3.79
CA GLY A 43 -8.69 -12.28 4.99
C GLY A 43 -7.92 -11.24 5.77
N GLN A 44 -6.70 -10.91 5.37
CA GLN A 44 -5.86 -9.96 6.09
C GLN A 44 -5.54 -8.75 5.23
N VAL A 45 -5.28 -7.63 5.90
CA VAL A 45 -4.98 -6.38 5.19
C VAL A 45 -3.48 -6.14 5.16
N PHE A 46 -3.01 -5.57 4.05
CA PHE A 46 -1.60 -5.25 3.87
C PHE A 46 -1.49 -3.91 3.17
N ALA A 47 -0.42 -3.18 3.43
CA ALA A 47 -0.18 -1.90 2.77
C ALA A 47 1.27 -1.78 2.35
N TYR A 48 1.48 -1.05 1.26
CA TYR A 48 2.80 -0.86 0.69
C TYR A 48 2.91 0.51 0.08
N MET A 49 4.14 0.99 -0.05
CA MET A 49 4.38 2.15 -0.88
C MET A 49 3.99 1.80 -2.32
N ASN A 50 3.31 2.72 -2.99
CA ASN A 50 2.82 2.48 -4.35
C ASN A 50 3.93 2.83 -5.34
N ARG A 51 4.95 2.00 -5.35
CA ARG A 51 6.10 2.21 -6.20
C ARG A 51 6.67 0.86 -6.58
N CYS A 52 6.71 0.60 -7.87
CA CYS A 52 7.24 -0.66 -8.38
C CYS A 52 8.73 -0.77 -8.06
N ALA A 53 9.18 -1.93 -7.59
CA ALA A 53 10.59 -2.11 -7.27
C ALA A 53 11.46 -2.09 -8.51
N HIS A 54 10.88 -2.42 -9.66
CA HIS A 54 11.59 -2.47 -10.93
C HIS A 54 11.84 -1.06 -11.47
N VAL A 55 10.83 -0.22 -11.41
CA VAL A 55 10.93 1.17 -11.85
C VAL A 55 10.13 2.02 -10.89
N ALA A 56 10.44 3.32 -10.84
CA ALA A 56 9.80 4.20 -9.88
C ALA A 56 8.45 4.68 -10.43
N MET A 57 7.51 3.74 -10.55
CA MET A 57 6.18 4.02 -11.06
C MET A 57 5.14 3.38 -10.16
N GLU A 58 3.94 3.95 -10.14
CA GLU A 58 2.85 3.37 -9.37
C GLU A 58 2.40 2.06 -10.03
N LEU A 59 1.97 1.13 -9.19
CA LEU A 59 1.53 -0.17 -9.69
C LEU A 59 0.22 -0.11 -10.44
N ASP A 60 -0.72 0.68 -9.93
CA ASP A 60 -2.08 0.66 -10.47
C ASP A 60 -2.26 1.69 -11.57
N TRP A 61 -2.28 1.20 -12.81
CA TRP A 61 -2.60 2.06 -13.92
C TRP A 61 -4.02 2.57 -13.76
N GLN A 62 -4.96 1.67 -13.41
CA GLN A 62 -6.31 2.09 -13.08
C GLN A 62 -6.39 2.17 -11.56
N PRO A 63 -6.79 3.31 -10.99
CA PRO A 63 -6.75 3.48 -9.54
C PRO A 63 -7.43 2.34 -8.80
N GLY A 64 -6.72 1.78 -7.83
CA GLY A 64 -7.23 0.69 -7.03
C GLY A 64 -7.04 -0.71 -7.59
N GLU A 65 -6.60 -0.84 -8.83
CA GLU A 65 -6.44 -2.14 -9.46
C GLU A 65 -5.02 -2.64 -9.27
N PHE A 66 -4.79 -3.37 -8.19
CA PHE A 66 -3.45 -3.83 -7.83
C PHE A 66 -3.24 -5.32 -8.08
N PHE A 67 -4.30 -6.10 -8.16
CA PHE A 67 -4.18 -7.55 -8.32
C PHE A 67 -4.21 -7.97 -9.77
N GLU A 68 -3.44 -9.03 -10.08
CA GLU A 68 -3.57 -9.63 -11.39
C GLU A 68 -4.91 -10.39 -11.45
N PRO A 69 -5.34 -10.85 -12.64
CA PRO A 69 -6.71 -11.37 -12.77
C PRO A 69 -7.07 -12.50 -11.81
N ASP A 70 -6.11 -13.31 -11.40
CA ASP A 70 -6.39 -14.40 -10.47
C ASP A 70 -6.47 -13.93 -9.02
N ALA A 71 -6.15 -12.69 -8.75
CA ALA A 71 -6.19 -12.09 -7.42
C ALA A 71 -5.28 -12.81 -6.42
N GLU A 72 -4.20 -13.42 -6.91
CA GLU A 72 -3.24 -14.09 -6.05
C GLU A 72 -1.97 -13.29 -5.87
N LEU A 73 -1.61 -12.46 -6.84
CA LEU A 73 -0.40 -11.65 -6.76
C LEU A 73 -0.75 -10.22 -7.12
N LEU A 74 0.03 -9.30 -6.57
CA LEU A 74 -0.03 -7.90 -6.98
C LEU A 74 0.77 -7.77 -8.27
N ILE A 75 0.35 -6.85 -9.14
CA ILE A 75 1.02 -6.67 -10.41
C ILE A 75 1.22 -5.19 -10.70
N CYS A 76 2.42 -4.86 -11.19
CA CYS A 76 2.67 -3.53 -11.71
C CYS A 76 2.18 -3.51 -13.15
N ALA A 77 1.19 -2.67 -13.42
CA ALA A 77 0.52 -2.70 -14.71
C ALA A 77 1.42 -2.30 -15.87
N THR A 78 2.51 -1.58 -15.58
CA THR A 78 3.38 -1.08 -16.65
C THR A 78 4.21 -2.19 -17.29
N HIS A 79 4.90 -2.98 -16.46
CA HIS A 79 5.80 -4.00 -17.00
C HIS A 79 5.53 -5.40 -16.48
N GLY A 80 4.50 -5.58 -15.69
CA GLY A 80 4.13 -6.92 -15.24
C GLY A 80 4.94 -7.51 -14.12
N ALA A 81 5.64 -6.67 -13.34
CA ALA A 81 6.32 -7.18 -12.15
C ALA A 81 5.27 -7.72 -11.17
N LEU A 82 5.54 -8.89 -10.58
CA LEU A 82 4.59 -9.56 -9.70
C LEU A 82 5.11 -9.60 -8.29
N TYR A 83 4.22 -9.35 -7.32
CA TYR A 83 4.61 -9.25 -5.92
C TYR A 83 3.67 -10.06 -5.03
N ASP A 84 4.24 -10.62 -3.98
CA ASP A 84 3.46 -11.37 -2.99
C ASP A 84 2.61 -10.37 -2.18
N PRO A 85 1.29 -10.56 -2.10
CA PRO A 85 0.45 -9.61 -1.38
C PRO A 85 0.76 -9.54 0.11
N ALA A 86 1.22 -10.62 0.71
CA ALA A 86 1.44 -10.66 2.15
C ALA A 86 2.81 -10.14 2.56
N THR A 87 3.81 -10.21 1.67
CA THR A 87 5.17 -9.81 2.03
C THR A 87 5.70 -8.68 1.17
N GLY A 88 5.13 -8.46 -0.01
CA GLY A 88 5.63 -7.46 -0.95
C GLY A 88 6.82 -7.92 -1.75
N ALA A 89 7.31 -9.14 -1.52
CA ALA A 89 8.51 -9.62 -2.21
C ALA A 89 8.22 -9.86 -3.69
N CYS A 90 9.20 -9.58 -4.53
CA CYS A 90 9.07 -9.85 -5.95
C CYS A 90 8.96 -11.35 -6.19
N ARG A 91 7.93 -11.75 -6.92
CA ARG A 91 7.66 -13.16 -7.21
C ARG A 91 7.89 -13.47 -8.67
N GLY A 92 8.28 -12.51 -9.49
CA GLY A 92 8.56 -12.77 -10.88
C GLY A 92 8.20 -11.60 -11.76
N GLY A 93 8.17 -11.86 -13.06
CA GLY A 93 7.90 -10.80 -14.02
C GLY A 93 9.10 -9.88 -14.15
N ALA A 94 8.86 -8.60 -14.40
CA ALA A 94 9.93 -7.67 -14.72
C ALA A 94 10.95 -7.48 -13.61
N CYS A 95 10.57 -7.72 -12.35
CA CYS A 95 11.53 -7.59 -11.25
C CYS A 95 12.41 -8.82 -11.11
N ALA A 96 12.12 -9.87 -11.84
CA ALA A 96 12.98 -11.08 -11.93
C ALA A 96 13.34 -11.67 -10.56
N GLY A 97 12.43 -11.60 -9.60
CA GLY A 97 12.64 -12.17 -8.28
C GLY A 97 13.47 -11.31 -7.35
N HIS A 98 13.80 -10.08 -7.76
CA HIS A 98 14.64 -9.21 -6.95
C HIS A 98 13.82 -8.06 -6.36
N GLY A 99 14.15 -7.71 -5.11
CA GLY A 99 13.52 -6.58 -4.46
C GLY A 99 12.10 -6.85 -4.05
N GLY A 100 11.36 -5.80 -3.79
CA GLY A 100 9.99 -5.91 -3.35
C GLY A 100 9.41 -4.54 -3.05
N LEU A 101 8.14 -4.55 -2.67
CA LEU A 101 7.45 -3.34 -2.26
C LEU A 101 7.78 -3.06 -0.80
N ARG A 102 7.86 -1.78 -0.45
CA ARG A 102 8.14 -1.41 0.93
C ARG A 102 6.85 -1.47 1.75
N PRO A 103 6.80 -2.28 2.80
CA PRO A 103 5.57 -2.43 3.56
C PRO A 103 5.30 -1.25 4.49
N ILE A 104 4.02 -1.03 4.74
CA ILE A 104 3.53 -0.08 5.73
C ILE A 104 2.67 -0.90 6.67
N ALA A 105 2.91 -0.80 7.98
CA ALA A 105 2.18 -1.61 8.95
C ALA A 105 0.73 -1.18 9.03
N LEU A 106 -0.17 -2.15 9.03
CA LEU A 106 -1.59 -1.92 9.20
C LEU A 106 -2.10 -2.62 10.44
N PHE A 107 -3.20 -2.09 10.97
CA PHE A 107 -3.87 -2.69 12.10
C PHE A 107 -5.37 -2.62 11.81
N GLU A 108 -6.07 -3.73 11.98
CA GLU A 108 -7.50 -3.76 11.74
C GLU A 108 -8.22 -4.11 13.04
N SER A 109 -9.17 -3.27 13.42
CA SER A 109 -9.92 -3.47 14.66
C SER A 109 -11.23 -2.71 14.57
N GLU A 110 -12.28 -3.29 15.16
CA GLU A 110 -13.57 -2.61 15.23
C GLU A 110 -14.06 -2.14 13.87
N GLN A 111 -13.88 -2.99 12.87
CA GLN A 111 -14.38 -2.76 11.52
C GLN A 111 -13.73 -1.56 10.84
N ARG A 112 -12.50 -1.25 11.23
CA ARG A 112 -11.77 -0.15 10.65
C ARG A 112 -10.32 -0.53 10.47
N VAL A 113 -9.70 -0.01 9.42
CA VAL A 113 -8.29 -0.24 9.13
C VAL A 113 -7.52 1.02 9.46
N TRP A 114 -6.40 0.85 10.14
CA TRP A 114 -5.50 1.93 10.57
C TRP A 114 -4.12 1.64 10.05
N TRP A 115 -3.31 2.66 9.86
CA TRP A 115 -1.91 2.42 9.55
C TRP A 115 -1.03 3.03 10.61
N LEU A 116 0.15 2.43 10.76
CA LEU A 116 1.07 2.79 11.84
C LEU A 116 2.28 3.48 11.25
N PRO A 117 2.50 4.76 11.56
CA PRO A 117 3.70 5.44 11.09
C PRO A 117 4.97 4.87 11.70
N ASP A 118 6.08 5.04 10.99
CA ASP A 118 7.38 4.67 11.54
C ASP A 118 8.35 5.80 11.25
N ALA A 119 9.64 5.56 11.50
CA ALA A 119 10.63 6.62 11.40
C ALA A 119 10.73 7.21 10.00
N GLN A 120 10.39 6.44 8.98
CA GLN A 120 10.53 6.90 7.60
C GLN A 120 9.21 7.23 6.94
N THR A 121 8.10 6.73 7.46
CA THR A 121 6.79 6.90 6.86
C THR A 121 5.87 7.56 7.87
N GLN A 122 5.50 8.80 7.60
CA GLN A 122 4.74 9.61 8.53
C GLN A 122 3.45 10.10 7.87
N PRO A 123 2.44 10.48 8.68
CA PRO A 123 1.25 11.06 8.09
C PRO A 123 1.56 12.44 7.53
N LEU A 124 0.72 12.90 6.60
CA LEU A 124 0.87 14.22 6.05
C LEU A 124 0.72 15.23 7.18
N SER A 125 1.41 16.36 6.99
CA SER A 125 1.39 17.41 8.00
C SER A 125 -0.03 17.91 8.22
N ASP A 126 -0.33 18.28 9.45
CA ASP A 126 -1.64 18.85 9.76
C ASP A 126 -1.91 20.10 8.97
N ARG A 127 -0.86 20.81 8.57
CA ARG A 127 -1.05 22.00 7.82
C ARG A 127 -1.36 21.74 6.38
N SER A 128 -1.13 20.57 5.92
CA SER A 128 -1.44 20.23 4.53
C SER A 128 -2.94 20.16 4.40
N PRO A 129 -3.51 20.77 3.37
CA PRO A 129 -4.92 20.61 3.16
C PRO A 129 -5.25 19.16 2.88
N PRO A 130 -6.45 18.72 3.25
CA PRO A 130 -6.87 17.38 2.92
C PRO A 130 -6.79 17.21 1.43
N VAL A 131 -6.27 16.08 1.01
CA VAL A 131 -6.12 15.84 -0.40
C VAL A 131 -7.28 15.00 -0.85
N ALA A 132 -7.91 15.45 -1.90
CA ALA A 132 -8.99 14.68 -2.46
C ALA A 132 -8.36 13.64 -3.36
N ASP A 133 -7.95 12.59 -2.81
CA ASP A 133 -7.27 11.58 -3.63
C ASP A 133 -8.15 10.49 -4.05
#